data_11b47e682e2608c498f189a41fce111a
#
_entry.id   11b47e682e2608c498f189a41fce111a
#
_cell.length_a   1.000
_cell.length_b   1.000
_cell.length_c   1.000
_cell.angle_alpha   90.00
_cell.angle_beta   90.00
_cell.angle_gamma   90.00
#
_symmetry.space_group_name_H-M   'P 1'
#
loop_
_entity.id
_entity.type
_entity.pdbx_description
1 polymer ?
#
loop_
_entity_poly.entity_id
_entity_poly.type
_entity_poly.pdbx_seq_one_letter_code
_entity_poly.pdbx_strand_id
1 'polypeptide(L)'
;MGGAAPRERPPASSGAGHGIALDGNTLRGSRNQRAPGVHLSSALGYHIGCLLAPRAVGDKTNEMTRVEAVLRPCVLPGRVVTMDALRTQRHVAQTIVDGVGDYVMIVKENPPQLSADIEWVVTLPPAGDPHPRARTIDIGHERIEPRHITTSEVRVGYSEWPCLAQVFAIGRYVIMQKTGEERSAIVYGVTSLRPEHVTPGQLLAFVRGHWHIENKSHWVRDMTFDTDRSPVRCSNIPQGLAALYHTAIGLLRGAGYPNIAAVCRQLAAQPARALALIGIVLEN
;
A
#
# COMPACT_ATOMS: atom_id res chain seq x y z
N MET A 1 -35.79 7.80 16.42
CA MET A 1 -34.60 6.98 16.22
C MET A 1 -34.69 6.34 14.83
N GLY A 2 -34.20 7.04 13.81
CA GLY A 2 -34.23 6.58 12.43
C GLY A 2 -32.93 5.90 12.11
N GLY A 3 -32.92 4.56 12.12
CA GLY A 3 -31.79 3.78 11.61
C GLY A 3 -31.74 3.95 10.10
N ALA A 4 -30.70 4.64 9.60
CA ALA A 4 -30.42 4.67 8.18
C ALA A 4 -30.12 3.23 7.73
N ALA A 5 -30.87 2.75 6.73
CA ALA A 5 -30.60 1.45 6.10
C ALA A 5 -29.16 1.40 5.60
N PRO A 6 -28.46 0.27 5.72
CA PRO A 6 -27.11 0.14 5.22
C PRO A 6 -27.14 0.40 3.71
N ARG A 7 -26.41 1.45 3.27
CA ARG A 7 -26.24 1.70 1.84
C ARG A 7 -25.57 0.48 1.23
N GLU A 8 -26.22 -0.13 0.24
CA GLU A 8 -25.62 -1.20 -0.54
C GLU A 8 -24.34 -0.68 -1.18
N ARG A 9 -23.20 -1.28 -0.81
CA ARG A 9 -21.92 -0.96 -1.41
C ARG A 9 -21.88 -1.53 -2.82
N PRO A 10 -21.47 -0.73 -3.82
CA PRO A 10 -21.17 -1.29 -5.11
C PRO A 10 -20.09 -2.36 -4.94
N PRO A 11 -20.17 -3.50 -5.67
CA PRO A 11 -19.15 -4.54 -5.58
C PRO A 11 -17.78 -3.94 -5.90
N ALA A 12 -16.78 -4.18 -5.05
CA ALA A 12 -15.41 -3.82 -5.34
C ALA A 12 -15.03 -4.47 -6.68
N SER A 13 -14.60 -3.68 -7.64
CA SER A 13 -14.16 -4.23 -8.91
C SER A 13 -12.98 -5.17 -8.63
N SER A 14 -13.12 -6.43 -9.01
CA SER A 14 -12.32 -7.58 -8.61
C SER A 14 -10.86 -7.60 -9.10
N GLY A 15 -10.35 -6.47 -9.63
CA GLY A 15 -9.00 -6.39 -10.16
C GLY A 15 -8.02 -5.68 -9.22
N ALA A 16 -6.82 -6.21 -9.05
CA ALA A 16 -5.72 -5.58 -8.33
C ALA A 16 -5.42 -4.12 -8.79
N GLY A 17 -5.92 -3.71 -9.97
CA GLY A 17 -5.80 -2.35 -10.49
C GLY A 17 -6.53 -1.26 -9.68
N HIS A 18 -7.46 -1.62 -8.82
CA HIS A 18 -8.22 -0.69 -7.98
C HIS A 18 -7.63 -0.50 -6.57
N GLY A 19 -6.45 -1.07 -6.32
CA GLY A 19 -5.74 -0.91 -5.05
C GLY A 19 -5.15 0.49 -4.88
N ILE A 20 -5.29 1.02 -3.66
CA ILE A 20 -4.58 2.21 -3.18
C ILE A 20 -3.74 1.74 -2.00
N ALA A 21 -2.43 1.88 -2.10
CA ALA A 21 -1.61 1.58 -0.97
C ALA A 21 -1.31 2.83 -0.15
N LEU A 22 -1.49 2.76 1.14
CA LEU A 22 -1.17 3.81 2.09
C LEU A 22 0.14 3.47 2.79
N ASP A 23 1.17 4.28 2.55
CA ASP A 23 2.48 4.08 3.14
C ASP A 23 3.11 5.38 3.62
N GLY A 24 4.14 5.29 4.43
CA GLY A 24 4.92 6.40 4.93
C GLY A 24 6.39 6.19 4.74
N ASN A 25 7.03 7.23 4.33
CA ASN A 25 8.47 7.24 4.16
C ASN A 25 9.09 8.46 4.83
N THR A 26 10.28 8.27 5.42
CA THR A 26 11.08 9.37 5.97
C THR A 26 12.12 9.78 4.96
N LEU A 27 12.12 11.06 4.59
CA LEU A 27 13.18 11.66 3.78
C LEU A 27 14.46 11.76 4.62
N ARG A 28 15.35 10.79 4.51
CA ARG A 28 16.57 10.73 5.35
C ARG A 28 17.47 11.92 5.14
N GLY A 29 17.62 12.41 3.90
CA GLY A 29 18.41 13.58 3.55
C GLY A 29 17.94 14.89 4.22
N SER A 30 16.67 14.97 4.63
CA SER A 30 16.12 16.15 5.33
C SER A 30 16.46 16.20 6.82
N ARG A 31 17.04 15.13 7.39
CA ARG A 31 17.44 15.07 8.80
C ARG A 31 18.65 15.96 9.08
N ASN A 32 18.63 16.68 10.19
CA ASN A 32 19.78 17.42 10.71
C ASN A 32 19.91 17.24 12.23
N GLN A 33 20.96 17.83 12.82
CA GLN A 33 21.21 17.72 14.28
C GLN A 33 20.11 18.35 15.15
N ARG A 34 19.25 19.21 14.57
CA ARG A 34 18.22 19.99 15.30
C ARG A 34 16.79 19.55 14.97
N ALA A 35 16.60 18.74 13.92
CA ALA A 35 15.29 18.32 13.48
C ALA A 35 15.31 16.86 12.95
N PRO A 36 14.30 16.04 13.30
CA PRO A 36 14.11 14.73 12.70
C PRO A 36 13.86 14.87 11.19
N GLY A 37 14.08 13.77 10.44
CA GLY A 37 13.78 13.77 9.01
C GLY A 37 12.28 13.97 8.74
N VAL A 38 11.97 14.62 7.64
CA VAL A 38 10.58 14.85 7.22
C VAL A 38 9.91 13.51 6.92
N HIS A 39 8.85 13.22 7.66
CA HIS A 39 8.03 12.03 7.43
C HIS A 39 6.88 12.35 6.47
N LEU A 40 6.81 11.60 5.35
CA LEU A 40 5.77 11.74 4.36
C LEU A 40 4.79 10.56 4.49
N SER A 41 3.51 10.84 4.57
CA SER A 41 2.46 9.84 4.34
C SER A 41 1.95 9.98 2.92
N SER A 42 1.75 8.86 2.23
CA SER A 42 1.39 8.84 0.82
C SER A 42 0.38 7.76 0.49
N ALA A 43 -0.55 8.08 -0.42
CA ALA A 43 -1.44 7.13 -1.06
C ALA A 43 -1.00 6.92 -2.50
N LEU A 44 -0.74 5.68 -2.89
CA LEU A 44 -0.29 5.31 -4.22
C LEU A 44 -1.29 4.37 -4.89
N GLY A 45 -1.80 4.77 -6.06
CA GLY A 45 -2.63 3.90 -6.88
C GLY A 45 -1.80 2.79 -7.54
N TYR A 46 -2.22 1.54 -7.42
CA TYR A 46 -1.49 0.37 -7.93
C TYR A 46 -1.30 0.42 -9.45
N HIS A 47 -2.32 0.86 -10.17
CA HIS A 47 -2.35 0.81 -11.63
C HIS A 47 -1.38 1.83 -12.25
N ILE A 48 -1.36 3.05 -11.73
CA ILE A 48 -0.60 4.15 -12.31
C ILE A 48 0.75 4.32 -11.62
N GLY A 49 0.93 3.76 -10.41
CA GLY A 49 2.10 4.02 -9.57
C GLY A 49 2.24 5.51 -9.24
N CYS A 50 1.13 6.27 -9.33
CA CYS A 50 1.10 7.70 -9.09
C CYS A 50 0.73 7.99 -7.64
N LEU A 51 1.42 8.93 -7.05
CA LEU A 51 1.13 9.44 -5.72
C LEU A 51 -0.13 10.30 -5.77
N LEU A 52 -1.17 9.87 -5.06
CA LEU A 52 -2.45 10.58 -5.04
C LEU A 52 -2.47 11.74 -4.04
N ALA A 53 -1.72 11.65 -2.93
CA ALA A 53 -1.64 12.69 -1.93
C ALA A 53 -0.35 12.58 -1.09
N PRO A 54 0.70 13.37 -1.36
CA PRO A 54 1.82 13.51 -0.43
C PRO A 54 1.45 14.54 0.65
N ARG A 55 1.62 14.17 1.91
CA ARG A 55 1.54 15.14 3.00
C ARG A 55 2.74 15.02 3.92
N ALA A 56 3.35 16.15 4.19
CA ALA A 56 4.33 16.25 5.25
C ALA A 56 3.63 16.31 6.60
N VAL A 57 4.26 15.70 7.55
CA VAL A 57 3.71 15.54 8.86
C VAL A 57 4.62 16.18 9.88
N GLY A 58 4.13 17.22 10.57
CA GLY A 58 4.83 17.82 11.71
C GLY A 58 4.87 16.86 12.91
N ASP A 59 5.95 16.93 13.69
CA ASP A 59 6.23 16.04 14.83
C ASP A 59 5.15 15.98 15.93
N LYS A 60 4.23 16.94 15.96
CA LYS A 60 3.19 17.06 16.98
C LYS A 60 1.78 16.73 16.51
N THR A 61 1.61 16.35 15.24
CA THR A 61 0.27 16.03 14.71
C THR A 61 -0.04 14.56 15.00
N ASN A 62 -1.21 14.30 15.57
CA ASN A 62 -1.67 12.95 15.85
C ASN A 62 -1.69 12.12 14.55
N GLU A 63 -1.21 10.89 14.61
CA GLU A 63 -1.10 9.97 13.46
C GLU A 63 -2.45 9.77 12.75
N MET A 64 -3.56 9.89 13.48
CA MET A 64 -4.93 9.86 12.99
C MET A 64 -5.23 10.94 11.96
N THR A 65 -4.93 12.19 12.29
CA THR A 65 -5.14 13.36 11.40
C THR A 65 -4.33 13.25 10.11
N ARG A 66 -3.25 12.49 10.15
CA ARG A 66 -2.33 12.25 9.02
C ARG A 66 -2.94 11.37 7.94
N VAL A 67 -3.49 10.23 8.36
CA VAL A 67 -4.09 9.25 7.45
C VAL A 67 -5.34 9.82 6.80
N GLU A 68 -6.21 10.46 7.58
CA GLU A 68 -7.41 11.11 7.05
C GLU A 68 -7.08 12.21 6.03
N ALA A 69 -6.05 13.02 6.30
CA ALA A 69 -5.64 14.07 5.38
C ALA A 69 -5.11 13.54 4.04
N VAL A 70 -4.54 12.32 4.02
CA VAL A 70 -4.10 11.64 2.82
C VAL A 70 -5.25 10.95 2.10
N LEU A 71 -6.20 10.36 2.82
CA LEU A 71 -7.35 9.66 2.23
C LEU A 71 -8.44 10.61 1.73
N ARG A 72 -8.62 11.78 2.38
CA ARG A 72 -9.67 12.74 2.02
C ARG A 72 -9.70 13.17 0.54
N PRO A 73 -8.58 13.43 -0.15
CA PRO A 73 -8.58 13.74 -1.57
C PRO A 73 -8.72 12.51 -2.48
N CYS A 74 -8.69 11.29 -1.93
CA CYS A 74 -8.79 10.06 -2.72
C CYS A 74 -10.25 9.70 -2.98
N VAL A 75 -10.55 9.28 -4.20
CA VAL A 75 -11.86 8.70 -4.54
C VAL A 75 -11.83 7.25 -4.05
N LEU A 76 -12.53 6.97 -2.94
CA LEU A 76 -12.55 5.65 -2.30
C LEU A 76 -13.61 4.67 -2.83
N PRO A 77 -14.80 5.10 -3.35
CA PRO A 77 -15.80 4.17 -3.84
C PRO A 77 -15.24 3.17 -4.85
N GLY A 78 -15.43 1.87 -4.57
CA GLY A 78 -14.91 0.77 -5.39
C GLY A 78 -13.39 0.59 -5.33
N ARG A 79 -12.69 1.25 -4.41
CA ARG A 79 -11.25 1.10 -4.19
C ARG A 79 -10.96 0.25 -2.96
N VAL A 80 -9.82 -0.44 -3.02
CA VAL A 80 -9.30 -1.24 -1.91
C VAL A 80 -8.05 -0.57 -1.37
N VAL A 81 -8.11 -0.07 -0.14
CA VAL A 81 -6.96 0.57 0.52
C VAL A 81 -6.16 -0.49 1.26
N THR A 82 -4.87 -0.61 0.94
CA THR A 82 -3.97 -1.54 1.60
C THR A 82 -3.00 -0.81 2.52
N MET A 83 -2.70 -1.42 3.66
CA MET A 83 -1.82 -0.85 4.67
C MET A 83 -0.92 -1.89 5.30
N ASP A 84 0.26 -1.44 5.74
CA ASP A 84 1.14 -2.21 6.61
C ASP A 84 0.63 -2.19 8.07
N ALA A 85 1.27 -3.02 8.90
CA ALA A 85 0.86 -3.18 10.28
C ALA A 85 1.04 -1.92 11.16
N LEU A 86 1.96 -1.01 10.83
CA LEU A 86 2.20 0.21 11.61
C LEU A 86 1.00 1.17 11.56
N ARG A 87 0.19 1.07 10.50
CA ARG A 87 -0.97 1.94 10.26
C ARG A 87 -2.31 1.25 10.40
N THR A 88 -2.30 -0.03 10.74
CA THR A 88 -3.49 -0.83 10.95
C THR A 88 -4.17 -0.40 12.25
N GLN A 89 -5.16 0.48 12.14
CA GLN A 89 -5.91 1.04 13.25
C GLN A 89 -7.41 1.12 12.92
N ARG A 90 -8.27 0.90 13.92
CA ARG A 90 -9.73 0.86 13.75
C ARG A 90 -10.30 2.14 13.12
N HIS A 91 -9.84 3.32 13.55
CA HIS A 91 -10.32 4.60 13.01
C HIS A 91 -9.98 4.79 11.54
N VAL A 92 -8.83 4.26 11.08
CA VAL A 92 -8.46 4.28 9.66
C VAL A 92 -9.38 3.37 8.85
N ALA A 93 -9.68 2.17 9.37
CA ALA A 93 -10.66 1.28 8.77
C ALA A 93 -12.03 1.97 8.68
N GLN A 94 -12.46 2.68 9.74
CA GLN A 94 -13.70 3.46 9.74
C GLN A 94 -13.69 4.55 8.67
N THR A 95 -12.63 5.35 8.57
CA THR A 95 -12.52 6.41 7.56
C THR A 95 -12.64 5.87 6.13
N ILE A 96 -12.05 4.70 5.85
CA ILE A 96 -12.13 4.06 4.53
C ILE A 96 -13.57 3.60 4.25
N VAL A 97 -14.19 2.97 5.23
CA VAL A 97 -15.56 2.47 5.14
C VAL A 97 -16.55 3.60 4.96
N ASP A 98 -16.40 4.70 5.70
CA ASP A 98 -17.24 5.90 5.57
C ASP A 98 -17.09 6.54 4.18
N GLY A 99 -15.90 6.43 3.58
CA GLY A 99 -15.64 6.83 2.20
C GLY A 99 -16.12 5.82 1.14
N VAL A 100 -16.88 4.80 1.53
CA VAL A 100 -17.41 3.74 0.64
C VAL A 100 -16.29 2.94 -0.05
N GLY A 101 -15.11 2.86 0.57
CA GLY A 101 -13.99 2.02 0.16
C GLY A 101 -13.92 0.72 0.96
N ASP A 102 -13.07 -0.17 0.50
CA ASP A 102 -12.70 -1.40 1.20
C ASP A 102 -11.24 -1.34 1.67
N TYR A 103 -10.89 -2.16 2.64
CA TYR A 103 -9.54 -2.23 3.15
C TYR A 103 -8.98 -3.67 3.16
N VAL A 104 -7.65 -3.77 3.04
CA VAL A 104 -6.84 -4.95 3.34
C VAL A 104 -5.67 -4.50 4.20
N MET A 105 -5.65 -4.89 5.45
CA MET A 105 -4.70 -4.43 6.45
C MET A 105 -3.92 -5.59 7.05
N ILE A 106 -2.60 -5.44 7.12
CA ILE A 106 -1.74 -6.38 7.83
C ILE A 106 -1.80 -6.08 9.33
N VAL A 107 -1.94 -7.12 10.13
CA VAL A 107 -1.91 -7.06 11.59
C VAL A 107 -0.59 -7.64 12.07
N LYS A 108 0.09 -6.91 12.95
CA LYS A 108 1.24 -7.41 13.73
C LYS A 108 0.84 -7.48 15.20
N GLU A 109 1.81 -7.68 16.06
CA GLU A 109 1.66 -7.83 17.51
C GLU A 109 0.95 -6.66 18.22
N ASN A 110 0.59 -5.60 17.53
CA ASN A 110 -0.15 -4.47 18.10
C ASN A 110 -1.43 -4.17 17.30
N PRO A 111 -2.63 -4.52 17.80
CA PRO A 111 -2.91 -5.07 19.14
C PRO A 111 -2.68 -6.61 19.21
N PRO A 112 -2.00 -7.10 20.26
CA PRO A 112 -1.64 -8.51 20.39
C PRO A 112 -2.84 -9.45 20.38
N GLN A 113 -3.95 -9.03 20.97
CA GLN A 113 -5.18 -9.81 21.03
C GLN A 113 -5.73 -10.13 19.63
N LEU A 114 -5.78 -9.16 18.74
CA LEU A 114 -6.32 -9.36 17.38
C LEU A 114 -5.45 -10.35 16.58
N SER A 115 -4.13 -10.26 16.70
CA SER A 115 -3.21 -11.20 16.03
C SER A 115 -3.41 -12.64 16.51
N ALA A 116 -3.52 -12.83 17.84
CA ALA A 116 -3.76 -14.13 18.44
C ALA A 116 -5.13 -14.71 18.06
N ASP A 117 -6.17 -13.88 18.03
CA ASP A 117 -7.51 -14.28 17.63
C ASP A 117 -7.54 -14.73 16.15
N ILE A 118 -6.84 -14.03 15.26
CA ILE A 118 -6.72 -14.39 13.84
C ILE A 118 -5.97 -15.71 13.71
N GLU A 119 -4.85 -15.87 14.41
CA GLU A 119 -4.07 -17.11 14.40
C GLU A 119 -4.93 -18.30 14.81
N TRP A 120 -5.69 -18.16 15.91
CA TRP A 120 -6.59 -19.19 16.37
C TRP A 120 -7.65 -19.56 15.33
N VAL A 121 -8.31 -18.55 14.72
CA VAL A 121 -9.38 -18.75 13.73
C VAL A 121 -8.86 -19.44 12.47
N VAL A 122 -7.67 -19.07 11.96
CA VAL A 122 -7.14 -19.67 10.72
C VAL A 122 -6.46 -21.02 10.93
N THR A 123 -6.07 -21.34 12.18
CA THR A 123 -5.42 -22.61 12.53
C THR A 123 -6.44 -23.71 12.81
N LEU A 124 -7.60 -23.35 13.37
CA LEU A 124 -8.67 -24.28 13.75
C LEU A 124 -9.88 -24.10 12.83
N PRO A 125 -9.89 -24.75 11.64
CA PRO A 125 -11.05 -24.69 10.76
C PRO A 125 -12.28 -25.29 11.43
N PRO A 126 -13.48 -24.76 11.14
CA PRO A 126 -14.72 -25.37 11.54
C PRO A 126 -14.79 -26.84 11.09
N ALA A 127 -15.38 -27.72 11.90
CA ALA A 127 -15.47 -29.13 11.57
C ALA A 127 -16.17 -29.32 10.22
N GLY A 128 -15.46 -29.90 9.25
CA GLY A 128 -16.01 -30.29 7.95
C GLY A 128 -15.84 -29.32 6.80
N ASP A 129 -15.29 -28.11 7.03
CA ASP A 129 -15.09 -27.14 5.95
C ASP A 129 -13.66 -26.56 5.97
N PRO A 130 -12.79 -26.95 5.03
CA PRO A 130 -11.43 -26.42 4.97
C PRO A 130 -11.48 -24.96 4.56
N HIS A 131 -10.74 -24.11 5.29
CA HIS A 131 -10.61 -22.69 4.93
C HIS A 131 -10.19 -22.50 3.48
N PRO A 132 -10.77 -21.53 2.75
CA PRO A 132 -10.36 -21.20 1.40
C PRO A 132 -8.87 -20.81 1.35
N ARG A 133 -8.16 -21.30 0.33
CA ARG A 133 -6.70 -21.12 0.19
C ARG A 133 -6.31 -20.77 -1.23
N ALA A 134 -5.18 -20.06 -1.35
CA ALA A 134 -4.50 -19.86 -2.62
C ALA A 134 -2.98 -19.90 -2.40
N ARG A 135 -2.24 -20.21 -3.48
CA ARG A 135 -0.78 -20.29 -3.47
C ARG A 135 -0.21 -19.57 -4.69
N THR A 136 0.93 -18.91 -4.49
CA THR A 136 1.76 -18.37 -5.58
C THR A 136 3.21 -18.79 -5.35
N ILE A 137 3.98 -18.91 -6.44
CA ILE A 137 5.42 -19.18 -6.38
C ILE A 137 6.10 -18.15 -7.27
N ASP A 138 7.02 -17.39 -6.70
CA ASP A 138 7.90 -16.50 -7.45
C ASP A 138 9.29 -17.09 -7.52
N ILE A 139 9.90 -17.05 -8.70
CA ILE A 139 11.28 -17.51 -8.94
C ILE A 139 12.05 -16.34 -9.54
N GLY A 140 13.14 -15.94 -8.89
CA GLY A 140 13.98 -14.85 -9.37
C GLY A 140 15.02 -14.43 -8.34
N HIS A 141 16.04 -13.71 -8.79
CA HIS A 141 17.13 -13.23 -7.93
C HIS A 141 17.76 -14.36 -7.07
N GLU A 142 17.96 -15.54 -7.68
CA GLU A 142 18.56 -16.73 -7.05
C GLU A 142 17.78 -17.26 -5.83
N ARG A 143 16.47 -17.01 -5.80
CA ARG A 143 15.58 -17.48 -4.74
C ARG A 143 14.25 -17.97 -5.29
N ILE A 144 13.63 -18.89 -4.57
CA ILE A 144 12.27 -19.37 -4.77
C ILE A 144 11.45 -18.88 -3.59
N GLU A 145 10.34 -18.21 -3.87
CA GLU A 145 9.47 -17.65 -2.86
C GLU A 145 8.03 -18.19 -2.99
N PRO A 146 7.71 -19.37 -2.45
CA PRO A 146 6.33 -19.80 -2.29
C PRO A 146 5.62 -18.96 -1.24
N ARG A 147 4.40 -18.56 -1.56
CA ARG A 147 3.47 -17.91 -0.63
C ARG A 147 2.15 -18.64 -0.66
N HIS A 148 1.53 -18.78 0.46
CA HIS A 148 0.16 -19.30 0.58
C HIS A 148 -0.66 -18.36 1.47
N ILE A 149 -1.91 -18.20 1.11
CA ILE A 149 -2.91 -17.49 1.91
C ILE A 149 -3.99 -18.46 2.33
N THR A 150 -4.41 -18.33 3.57
CA THR A 150 -5.60 -18.98 4.14
C THR A 150 -6.53 -17.87 4.59
N THR A 151 -7.81 -17.94 4.24
CA THR A 151 -8.84 -16.96 4.63
C THR A 151 -9.91 -17.64 5.47
N SER A 152 -10.52 -16.88 6.37
CA SER A 152 -11.67 -17.32 7.15
C SER A 152 -12.68 -16.19 7.28
N GLU A 153 -13.95 -16.55 7.16
CA GLU A 153 -15.04 -15.61 7.45
C GLU A 153 -15.10 -15.36 8.95
N VAL A 154 -15.36 -14.11 9.29
CA VAL A 154 -15.58 -13.71 10.68
C VAL A 154 -17.07 -13.60 10.92
N ARG A 155 -17.56 -14.19 11.99
CA ARG A 155 -18.96 -14.04 12.39
C ARG A 155 -19.24 -12.58 12.71
N VAL A 156 -20.30 -12.03 12.13
CA VAL A 156 -20.78 -10.68 12.40
C VAL A 156 -20.90 -10.45 13.91
N GLY A 157 -20.26 -9.39 14.40
CA GLY A 157 -20.25 -9.05 15.83
C GLY A 157 -19.13 -9.66 16.68
N TYR A 158 -18.23 -10.45 16.09
CA TYR A 158 -17.09 -11.01 16.82
C TYR A 158 -16.06 -9.96 17.23
N SER A 159 -15.93 -8.89 16.46
CA SER A 159 -14.95 -7.84 16.70
C SER A 159 -15.57 -6.47 16.48
N GLU A 160 -15.16 -5.48 17.29
CA GLU A 160 -15.50 -4.07 17.07
C GLU A 160 -14.77 -3.45 15.85
N TRP A 161 -14.13 -4.27 15.02
CA TRP A 161 -13.43 -3.81 13.83
C TRP A 161 -14.42 -3.40 12.72
N PRO A 162 -14.32 -2.19 12.16
CA PRO A 162 -15.33 -1.65 11.23
C PRO A 162 -15.51 -2.53 9.99
N CYS A 163 -16.73 -3.03 9.78
CA CYS A 163 -17.11 -3.85 8.63
C CYS A 163 -16.18 -5.04 8.33
N LEU A 164 -15.58 -5.63 9.36
CA LEU A 164 -14.75 -6.83 9.20
C LEU A 164 -15.56 -7.96 8.57
N ALA A 165 -15.09 -8.46 7.42
CA ALA A 165 -15.74 -9.55 6.70
C ALA A 165 -14.91 -10.84 6.73
N GLN A 166 -13.59 -10.72 6.57
CA GLN A 166 -12.68 -11.85 6.59
C GLN A 166 -11.39 -11.52 7.35
N VAL A 167 -10.79 -12.55 7.91
CA VAL A 167 -9.41 -12.56 8.40
C VAL A 167 -8.57 -13.48 7.52
N PHE A 168 -7.27 -13.25 7.48
CA PHE A 168 -6.37 -14.09 6.69
C PHE A 168 -4.99 -14.25 7.32
N ALA A 169 -4.33 -15.35 6.97
CA ALA A 169 -2.92 -15.58 7.23
C ALA A 169 -2.18 -15.81 5.92
N ILE A 170 -1.01 -15.19 5.78
CA ILE A 170 -0.11 -15.40 4.64
C ILE A 170 1.20 -15.98 5.15
N GLY A 171 1.49 -17.22 4.77
CA GLY A 171 2.79 -17.84 4.95
C GLY A 171 3.69 -17.49 3.75
N ARG A 172 4.89 -16.99 4.02
CA ARG A 172 5.93 -16.72 3.05
C ARG A 172 7.14 -17.59 3.37
N TYR A 173 7.61 -18.33 2.39
CA TYR A 173 8.85 -19.08 2.45
C TYR A 173 9.84 -18.47 1.47
N VAL A 174 11.10 -18.43 1.82
CA VAL A 174 12.20 -17.99 0.95
C VAL A 174 13.26 -19.07 0.97
N ILE A 175 13.55 -19.62 -0.18
CA ILE A 175 14.58 -20.65 -0.36
C ILE A 175 15.68 -20.05 -1.25
N MET A 176 16.88 -19.89 -0.69
CA MET A 176 18.04 -19.39 -1.43
C MET A 176 18.62 -20.51 -2.29
N GLN A 177 18.57 -20.38 -3.61
CA GLN A 177 18.98 -21.43 -4.54
C GLN A 177 20.47 -21.82 -4.43
N LYS A 178 21.35 -20.87 -4.09
CA LYS A 178 22.79 -21.12 -3.97
C LYS A 178 23.19 -21.77 -2.63
N THR A 179 22.57 -21.35 -1.54
CA THR A 179 22.98 -21.75 -0.19
C THR A 179 22.06 -22.81 0.41
N GLY A 180 20.87 -23.02 -0.16
CA GLY A 180 19.82 -23.84 0.44
C GLY A 180 19.23 -23.24 1.73
N GLU A 181 19.59 -22.02 2.10
CA GLU A 181 19.06 -21.37 3.29
C GLU A 181 17.55 -21.14 3.14
N GLU A 182 16.80 -21.53 4.15
CA GLU A 182 15.35 -21.37 4.20
C GLU A 182 14.96 -20.36 5.27
N ARG A 183 14.03 -19.48 4.94
CA ARG A 183 13.42 -18.54 5.88
C ARG A 183 11.91 -18.59 5.73
N SER A 184 11.18 -18.55 6.83
CA SER A 184 9.73 -18.49 6.83
C SER A 184 9.23 -17.31 7.65
N ALA A 185 8.10 -16.76 7.25
CA ALA A 185 7.39 -15.74 8.00
C ALA A 185 5.89 -15.92 7.79
N ILE A 186 5.11 -15.67 8.84
CA ILE A 186 3.65 -15.63 8.77
C ILE A 186 3.22 -14.20 9.09
N VAL A 187 2.30 -13.68 8.33
CA VAL A 187 1.64 -12.40 8.58
C VAL A 187 0.13 -12.61 8.60
N TYR A 188 -0.53 -11.95 9.54
CA TYR A 188 -1.98 -11.98 9.69
C TYR A 188 -2.58 -10.69 9.15
N GLY A 189 -3.86 -10.73 8.79
CA GLY A 189 -4.54 -9.53 8.32
C GLY A 189 -6.05 -9.61 8.40
N VAL A 190 -6.64 -8.44 8.20
CA VAL A 190 -8.08 -8.19 8.24
C VAL A 190 -8.54 -7.48 6.97
N THR A 191 -9.79 -7.75 6.55
CA THR A 191 -10.36 -7.10 5.38
C THR A 191 -11.87 -6.90 5.51
N SER A 192 -12.38 -5.81 4.93
CA SER A 192 -13.82 -5.58 4.76
C SER A 192 -14.38 -6.27 3.50
N LEU A 193 -13.51 -6.78 2.63
CA LEU A 193 -13.94 -7.49 1.42
C LEU A 193 -14.61 -8.82 1.79
N ARG A 194 -15.81 -9.04 1.28
CA ARG A 194 -16.56 -10.27 1.50
C ARG A 194 -16.04 -11.39 0.58
N PRO A 195 -16.16 -12.68 1.00
CA PRO A 195 -15.69 -13.81 0.19
C PRO A 195 -16.39 -13.92 -1.17
N GLU A 196 -17.64 -13.43 -1.29
CA GLU A 196 -18.37 -13.41 -2.56
C GLU A 196 -17.75 -12.41 -3.57
N HIS A 197 -17.01 -11.40 -3.08
CA HIS A 197 -16.45 -10.35 -3.91
C HIS A 197 -14.95 -10.51 -4.18
N VAL A 198 -14.26 -11.34 -3.41
CA VAL A 198 -12.81 -11.51 -3.52
C VAL A 198 -12.36 -12.93 -3.20
N THR A 199 -11.58 -13.51 -4.09
CA THR A 199 -10.94 -14.81 -3.86
C THR A 199 -9.68 -14.66 -3.00
N PRO A 200 -9.22 -15.74 -2.31
CA PRO A 200 -7.94 -15.69 -1.57
C PRO A 200 -6.75 -15.28 -2.44
N GLY A 201 -6.73 -15.70 -3.72
CA GLY A 201 -5.67 -15.29 -4.67
C GLY A 201 -5.66 -13.80 -4.95
N GLN A 202 -6.83 -13.17 -5.05
CA GLN A 202 -6.95 -11.72 -5.20
C GLN A 202 -6.54 -10.97 -3.93
N LEU A 203 -6.90 -11.46 -2.74
CA LEU A 203 -6.41 -10.89 -1.48
C LEU A 203 -4.89 -10.95 -1.39
N LEU A 204 -4.28 -12.08 -1.75
CA LEU A 204 -2.83 -12.20 -1.82
C LEU A 204 -2.23 -11.19 -2.82
N ALA A 205 -2.88 -10.96 -3.96
CA ALA A 205 -2.45 -9.97 -4.95
C ALA A 205 -2.51 -8.53 -4.40
N PHE A 206 -3.53 -8.17 -3.62
CA PHE A 206 -3.59 -6.87 -2.94
C PHE A 206 -2.45 -6.68 -1.94
N VAL A 207 -2.19 -7.66 -1.08
CA VAL A 207 -1.07 -7.60 -0.13
C VAL A 207 0.27 -7.48 -0.86
N ARG A 208 0.47 -8.25 -1.93
CA ARG A 208 1.69 -8.16 -2.76
C ARG A 208 1.80 -6.80 -3.46
N GLY A 209 0.69 -6.27 -3.95
CA GLY A 209 0.61 -4.94 -4.56
C GLY A 209 1.07 -3.84 -3.61
N HIS A 210 0.76 -3.94 -2.33
CA HIS A 210 1.24 -3.00 -1.32
C HIS A 210 2.77 -2.94 -1.27
N TRP A 211 3.46 -4.08 -1.23
CA TRP A 211 4.94 -4.12 -1.21
C TRP A 211 5.59 -3.60 -2.50
N HIS A 212 4.85 -3.56 -3.61
CA HIS A 212 5.34 -2.92 -4.83
C HIS A 212 5.55 -1.40 -4.71
N ILE A 213 4.93 -0.74 -3.70
CA ILE A 213 5.15 0.69 -3.46
C ILE A 213 6.60 0.98 -3.11
N GLU A 214 7.17 0.23 -2.16
CA GLU A 214 8.57 0.40 -1.78
C GLU A 214 9.47 0.30 -3.01
N ASN A 215 9.26 -0.71 -3.84
CA ASN A 215 10.07 -0.94 -5.02
C ASN A 215 9.78 0.02 -6.18
N LYS A 216 8.53 0.41 -6.38
CA LYS A 216 8.16 1.24 -7.53
C LYS A 216 8.22 2.74 -7.23
N SER A 217 8.04 3.16 -6.00
CA SER A 217 8.00 4.58 -5.66
C SER A 217 9.23 5.01 -4.86
N HIS A 218 9.41 4.47 -3.66
CA HIS A 218 10.47 4.91 -2.77
C HIS A 218 11.85 4.60 -3.33
N TRP A 219 12.09 3.34 -3.72
CA TRP A 219 13.37 2.95 -4.31
C TRP A 219 13.72 3.74 -5.60
N VAL A 220 12.75 3.93 -6.49
CA VAL A 220 12.97 4.71 -7.73
C VAL A 220 13.31 6.16 -7.41
N ARG A 221 12.60 6.78 -6.46
CA ARG A 221 12.89 8.15 -6.03
C ARG A 221 14.30 8.24 -5.45
N ASP A 222 14.66 7.34 -4.55
CA ASP A 222 15.94 7.38 -3.85
C ASP A 222 17.11 7.05 -4.79
N MET A 223 16.95 6.07 -5.69
CA MET A 223 18.01 5.67 -6.63
C MET A 223 18.12 6.56 -7.88
N THR A 224 17.00 7.11 -8.38
CA THR A 224 17.04 7.93 -9.61
C THR A 224 17.28 9.40 -9.33
N PHE A 225 16.72 9.92 -8.22
CA PHE A 225 16.82 11.34 -7.87
C PHE A 225 17.69 11.60 -6.64
N ASP A 226 18.31 10.56 -6.08
CA ASP A 226 19.25 10.61 -4.92
C ASP A 226 18.70 11.40 -3.71
N THR A 227 17.42 11.23 -3.42
CA THR A 227 16.73 12.04 -2.41
C THR A 227 17.25 11.82 -0.99
N ASP A 228 17.78 10.64 -0.69
CA ASP A 228 18.37 10.32 0.62
C ASP A 228 19.68 11.09 0.89
N ARG A 229 20.39 11.50 -0.17
CA ARG A 229 21.61 12.33 -0.06
C ARG A 229 21.35 13.81 -0.27
N SER A 230 20.11 14.21 -0.58
CA SER A 230 19.78 15.61 -0.83
C SER A 230 20.17 16.49 0.36
N PRO A 231 20.98 17.57 0.15
CA PRO A 231 21.34 18.49 1.22
C PRO A 231 20.22 19.49 1.54
N VAL A 232 19.10 19.43 0.83
CA VAL A 232 17.97 20.35 1.00
C VAL A 232 17.22 20.06 2.28
N ARG A 233 17.27 21.02 3.23
CA ARG A 233 16.72 20.83 4.59
C ARG A 233 15.86 22.01 5.07
N CYS A 234 15.71 23.05 4.22
CA CYS A 234 15.04 24.28 4.62
C CYS A 234 13.52 24.17 4.46
N SER A 235 12.80 24.49 5.53
CA SER A 235 11.33 24.65 5.53
C SER A 235 10.60 23.49 4.81
N ASN A 236 9.68 23.82 3.91
CA ASN A 236 8.87 22.87 3.16
C ASN A 236 9.50 22.40 1.83
N ILE A 237 10.75 22.82 1.53
CA ILE A 237 11.40 22.51 0.24
C ILE A 237 11.59 21.00 0.05
N PRO A 238 12.04 20.20 1.05
CA PRO A 238 12.15 18.74 0.88
C PRO A 238 10.84 18.08 0.48
N GLN A 239 9.73 18.56 1.01
CA GLN A 239 8.38 18.07 0.70
C GLN A 239 7.97 18.44 -0.72
N GLY A 240 8.20 19.69 -1.12
CA GLY A 240 7.93 20.18 -2.47
C GLY A 240 8.70 19.39 -3.52
N LEU A 241 10.01 19.14 -3.27
CA LEU A 241 10.83 18.32 -4.15
C LEU A 241 10.33 16.87 -4.23
N ALA A 242 9.98 16.27 -3.09
CA ALA A 242 9.42 14.92 -3.09
C ALA A 242 8.12 14.85 -3.90
N ALA A 243 7.23 15.83 -3.77
CA ALA A 243 6.01 15.92 -4.56
C ALA A 243 6.30 16.03 -6.06
N LEU A 244 7.26 16.86 -6.46
CA LEU A 244 7.69 17.01 -7.86
C LEU A 244 8.27 15.71 -8.41
N TYR A 245 9.15 15.02 -7.69
CA TYR A 245 9.68 13.72 -8.11
C TYR A 245 8.61 12.68 -8.27
N HIS A 246 7.66 12.59 -7.33
CA HIS A 246 6.54 11.67 -7.44
C HIS A 246 5.63 11.99 -8.63
N THR A 247 5.38 13.28 -8.89
CA THR A 247 4.61 13.72 -10.07
C THR A 247 5.32 13.31 -11.36
N ALA A 248 6.63 13.55 -11.46
CA ALA A 248 7.42 13.14 -12.61
C ALA A 248 7.39 11.62 -12.81
N ILE A 249 7.59 10.83 -11.75
CA ILE A 249 7.50 9.36 -11.81
C ILE A 249 6.10 8.93 -12.29
N GLY A 250 5.05 9.54 -11.76
CA GLY A 250 3.66 9.24 -12.13
C GLY A 250 3.37 9.55 -13.60
N LEU A 251 3.79 10.71 -14.11
CA LEU A 251 3.65 11.11 -15.51
C LEU A 251 4.39 10.14 -16.44
N LEU A 252 5.64 9.80 -16.12
CA LEU A 252 6.43 8.90 -16.93
C LEU A 252 5.83 7.50 -16.98
N ARG A 253 5.30 6.99 -15.87
CA ARG A 253 4.60 5.70 -15.84
C ARG A 253 3.27 5.74 -16.59
N GLY A 254 2.51 6.81 -16.41
CA GLY A 254 1.27 7.02 -17.17
C GLY A 254 1.51 7.07 -18.67
N ALA A 255 2.68 7.55 -19.10
CA ALA A 255 3.14 7.52 -20.50
C ALA A 255 3.74 6.15 -20.92
N GLY A 256 3.69 5.11 -20.07
CA GLY A 256 4.11 3.75 -20.39
C GLY A 256 5.61 3.46 -20.21
N TYR A 257 6.37 4.32 -19.55
CA TYR A 257 7.81 4.10 -19.33
C TYR A 257 8.08 3.25 -18.07
N PRO A 258 8.58 2.00 -18.22
CA PRO A 258 8.85 1.13 -17.07
C PRO A 258 10.14 1.50 -16.32
N ASN A 259 11.16 2.01 -17.03
CA ASN A 259 12.46 2.36 -16.47
C ASN A 259 12.66 3.87 -16.37
N ILE A 260 12.38 4.42 -15.18
CA ILE A 260 12.40 5.87 -14.93
C ILE A 260 13.79 6.47 -15.12
N ALA A 261 14.84 5.81 -14.63
CA ALA A 261 16.22 6.31 -14.77
C ALA A 261 16.66 6.40 -16.24
N ALA A 262 16.29 5.41 -17.06
CA ALA A 262 16.63 5.42 -18.49
C ALA A 262 15.88 6.53 -19.22
N VAL A 263 14.59 6.71 -18.98
CA VAL A 263 13.80 7.74 -19.64
C VAL A 263 14.21 9.15 -19.20
N CYS A 264 14.58 9.35 -17.93
CA CYS A 264 15.12 10.64 -17.48
C CYS A 264 16.38 11.03 -18.28
N ARG A 265 17.31 10.10 -18.54
CA ARG A 265 18.48 10.35 -19.39
C ARG A 265 18.10 10.67 -20.83
N GLN A 266 17.12 9.96 -21.39
CA GLN A 266 16.63 10.23 -22.76
C GLN A 266 15.99 11.61 -22.88
N LEU A 267 15.15 12.00 -21.92
CA LEU A 267 14.46 13.28 -21.91
C LEU A 267 15.43 14.45 -21.63
N ALA A 268 16.47 14.23 -20.83
CA ALA A 268 17.54 15.22 -20.65
C ALA A 268 18.25 15.54 -21.98
N ALA A 269 18.43 14.54 -22.86
CA ALA A 269 18.97 14.73 -24.20
C ALA A 269 17.95 15.27 -25.23
N GLN A 270 16.67 15.23 -24.92
CA GLN A 270 15.57 15.63 -25.81
C GLN A 270 14.53 16.48 -25.09
N PRO A 271 14.85 17.75 -24.72
CA PRO A 271 13.96 18.60 -23.90
C PRO A 271 12.57 18.83 -24.51
N ALA A 272 12.48 18.92 -25.84
CA ALA A 272 11.20 19.08 -26.52
C ALA A 272 10.21 17.92 -26.22
N ARG A 273 10.72 16.68 -26.12
CA ARG A 273 9.89 15.52 -25.72
C ARG A 273 9.46 15.59 -24.24
N ALA A 274 10.33 16.11 -23.38
CA ALA A 274 9.97 16.31 -21.99
C ALA A 274 8.83 17.33 -21.85
N LEU A 275 8.89 18.43 -22.61
CA LEU A 275 7.83 19.45 -22.64
C LEU A 275 6.52 18.89 -23.21
N ALA A 276 6.58 18.09 -24.27
CA ALA A 276 5.40 17.44 -24.84
C ALA A 276 4.69 16.52 -23.86
N LEU A 277 5.42 15.83 -22.96
CA LEU A 277 4.83 14.96 -21.92
C LEU A 277 3.96 15.74 -20.91
N ILE A 278 4.25 17.02 -20.71
CA ILE A 278 3.47 17.92 -19.83
C ILE A 278 2.51 18.81 -20.63
N GLY A 279 2.27 18.50 -21.91
CA GLY A 279 1.31 19.20 -22.77
C GLY A 279 1.83 20.49 -23.40
N ILE A 280 3.13 20.78 -23.30
CA ILE A 280 3.76 21.97 -23.94
C ILE A 280 4.33 21.53 -25.28
N VAL A 281 3.73 22.02 -26.37
CA VAL A 281 4.22 21.82 -27.73
C VAL A 281 5.04 23.04 -28.12
N LEU A 282 6.31 22.86 -28.47
CA LEU A 282 7.11 23.93 -29.06
C LEU A 282 6.70 24.07 -30.51
N GLU A 283 6.12 25.21 -30.88
CA GLU A 283 5.95 25.58 -32.29
C GLU A 283 7.35 25.83 -32.89
N ASN A 284 7.63 25.15 -34.00
CA ASN A 284 8.90 25.30 -34.74
C ASN A 284 8.86 26.57 -35.56
#